data_180d3dce1f928453d95dd008f94a7a55
#
_entry.id   180d3dce1f928453d95dd008f94a7a55
#
_cell.length_a   1.000
_cell.length_b   1.000
_cell.length_c   1.000
_cell.angle_alpha   90.00
_cell.angle_beta   90.00
_cell.angle_gamma   90.00
#
_symmetry.space_group_name_H-M   'P 1'
#
loop_
_entity.id
_entity.type
_entity.pdbx_description
1 polymer ?
#
loop_
_entity_poly.entity_id
_entity_poly.type
_entity_poly.pdbx_seq_one_letter_code
_entity_poly.pdbx_strand_id
1 'polypeptide(L)'
;ESFKLLENTLGIDFEKTTNSNADIRFSDSYAGAYAYSISSSGNIAYSNINISNSWNGYRNGFGNYTFQTILHEIGHALGLGHQGFYNGSGSYLNDAIYTNDSWQSSIMSYFSQSENTSINASFAYLSTFSAVDLIALEDLYSPQGLSSTNAVTGDTIYGFNTSISSS
;
A
#
# COMPACT_ATOMS: atom_id res chain seq x y z
N GLU A 1 2.17 -11.62 -4.50
CA GLU A 1 1.43 -11.64 -3.23
C GLU A 1 0.69 -10.31 -3.01
N SER A 2 1.36 -9.15 -2.98
CA SER A 2 0.74 -7.84 -2.72
C SER A 2 -0.37 -7.50 -3.72
N PHE A 3 -0.13 -7.71 -5.00
CA PHE A 3 -1.14 -7.48 -6.04
C PHE A 3 -2.32 -8.44 -5.92
N LYS A 4 -2.08 -9.71 -5.60
CA LYS A 4 -3.15 -10.68 -5.42
C LYS A 4 -4.10 -10.33 -4.26
N LEU A 5 -3.55 -9.74 -3.20
CA LEU A 5 -4.37 -9.21 -2.12
C LEU A 5 -5.30 -8.08 -2.62
N LEU A 6 -4.77 -7.16 -3.43
CA LEU A 6 -5.54 -6.05 -4.00
C LEU A 6 -6.61 -6.55 -5.00
N GLU A 7 -6.28 -7.53 -5.84
CA GLU A 7 -7.24 -8.21 -6.73
C GLU A 7 -8.42 -8.75 -5.94
N ASN A 8 -8.13 -9.50 -4.87
CA ASN A 8 -9.15 -10.11 -4.04
C ASN A 8 -10.01 -9.09 -3.25
N THR A 9 -9.48 -7.89 -3.01
CA THR A 9 -10.15 -6.88 -2.17
C THR A 9 -10.87 -5.83 -3.01
N LEU A 10 -10.23 -5.34 -4.06
CA LEU A 10 -10.71 -4.20 -4.85
C LEU A 10 -11.31 -4.61 -6.20
N GLY A 11 -11.21 -5.87 -6.60
CA GLY A 11 -11.67 -6.32 -7.91
C GLY A 11 -10.89 -5.73 -9.09
N ILE A 12 -9.64 -5.32 -8.85
CA ILE A 12 -8.71 -4.85 -9.88
C ILE A 12 -7.88 -6.04 -10.33
N ASP A 13 -7.84 -6.33 -11.61
CA ASP A 13 -6.99 -7.39 -12.16
C ASP A 13 -5.59 -6.83 -12.48
N PHE A 14 -4.55 -7.54 -12.03
CA PHE A 14 -3.17 -7.21 -12.32
C PHE A 14 -2.49 -8.31 -13.14
N GLU A 15 -2.04 -7.97 -14.32
CA GLU A 15 -1.31 -8.89 -15.19
C GLU A 15 0.19 -8.60 -15.17
N LYS A 16 1.00 -9.62 -14.85
CA LYS A 16 2.45 -9.50 -14.92
C LYS A 16 2.92 -9.52 -16.37
N THR A 17 3.59 -8.46 -16.78
CA THR A 17 4.13 -8.31 -18.13
C THR A 17 5.61 -7.92 -18.12
N THR A 18 6.30 -8.18 -19.23
CA THR A 18 7.64 -7.64 -19.52
C THR A 18 7.59 -6.45 -20.47
N ASN A 19 6.39 -5.96 -20.79
CA ASN A 19 6.21 -4.83 -21.68
C ASN A 19 6.72 -3.56 -21.01
N SER A 20 7.55 -2.79 -21.70
CA SER A 20 8.04 -1.48 -21.21
C SER A 20 6.95 -0.43 -21.04
N ASN A 21 5.76 -0.66 -21.62
CA ASN A 21 4.58 0.21 -21.49
C ASN A 21 3.60 -0.27 -20.38
N ALA A 22 4.06 -1.12 -19.45
CA ALA A 22 3.25 -1.50 -18.30
C ALA A 22 2.78 -0.27 -17.51
N ASP A 23 1.59 -0.36 -16.91
CA ASP A 23 1.02 0.73 -16.11
C ASP A 23 1.77 0.92 -14.79
N ILE A 24 2.25 -0.16 -14.18
CA ILE A 24 3.13 -0.12 -13.01
C ILE A 24 4.47 -0.77 -13.37
N ARG A 25 5.55 -0.02 -13.21
CA ARG A 25 6.90 -0.42 -13.58
C ARG A 25 7.80 -0.44 -12.37
N PHE A 26 8.58 -1.51 -12.20
CA PHE A 26 9.54 -1.64 -11.11
C PHE A 26 10.97 -1.48 -11.62
N SER A 27 11.79 -0.80 -10.81
CA SER A 27 13.24 -0.71 -10.99
C SER A 27 13.96 -0.90 -9.65
N ASP A 28 15.23 -1.24 -9.71
CA ASP A 28 16.13 -1.38 -8.57
C ASP A 28 17.44 -0.57 -8.78
N SER A 29 17.41 0.35 -9.73
CA SER A 29 18.60 1.03 -10.26
C SER A 29 19.09 2.20 -9.41
N TYR A 30 18.23 2.74 -8.52
CA TYR A 30 18.53 3.91 -7.73
C TYR A 30 18.52 3.61 -6.23
N ALA A 31 19.20 4.46 -5.44
CA ALA A 31 19.17 4.34 -3.99
C ALA A 31 17.79 4.66 -3.41
N GLY A 32 17.44 4.00 -2.30
CA GLY A 32 16.19 4.22 -1.59
C GLY A 32 14.97 3.54 -2.22
N ALA A 33 13.80 3.87 -1.70
CA ALA A 33 12.51 3.47 -2.22
C ALA A 33 11.68 4.71 -2.49
N TYR A 34 11.00 4.74 -3.62
CA TYR A 34 10.07 5.80 -3.99
C TYR A 34 9.17 5.36 -5.14
N ALA A 35 8.01 5.97 -5.23
CA ALA A 35 7.14 5.87 -6.41
C ALA A 35 6.85 7.25 -6.97
N TYR A 36 6.66 7.33 -8.27
CA TYR A 36 6.11 8.51 -8.93
C TYR A 36 5.20 8.10 -10.08
N SER A 37 4.16 8.90 -10.27
CA SER A 37 3.15 8.66 -11.31
C SER A 37 3.14 9.79 -12.33
N ILE A 38 2.90 9.43 -13.57
CA ILE A 38 2.61 10.40 -14.64
C ILE A 38 1.10 10.38 -14.85
N SER A 39 0.49 11.57 -14.74
CA SER A 39 -0.95 11.71 -14.91
C SER A 39 -1.29 12.38 -16.24
N SER A 40 -2.40 11.97 -16.82
CA SER A 40 -2.98 12.58 -18.03
C SER A 40 -4.48 12.65 -17.88
N SER A 41 -5.05 13.84 -18.10
CA SER A 41 -6.50 14.10 -18.01
C SER A 41 -7.14 13.66 -16.68
N GLY A 42 -6.40 13.84 -15.58
CA GLY A 42 -6.88 13.48 -14.23
C GLY A 42 -6.72 12.02 -13.85
N ASN A 43 -6.22 11.17 -14.74
CA ASN A 43 -5.96 9.76 -14.46
C ASN A 43 -4.45 9.47 -14.43
N ILE A 44 -4.05 8.47 -13.66
CA ILE A 44 -2.68 7.94 -13.70
C ILE A 44 -2.50 7.23 -15.04
N ALA A 45 -1.55 7.71 -15.85
CA ALA A 45 -1.21 7.08 -17.12
C ALA A 45 -0.24 5.91 -16.92
N TYR A 46 0.72 6.06 -16.00
CA TYR A 46 1.59 5.00 -15.52
C TYR A 46 2.33 5.43 -14.25
N SER A 47 2.84 4.47 -13.51
CA SER A 47 3.62 4.68 -12.30
C SER A 47 4.95 3.94 -12.37
N ASN A 48 6.01 4.53 -11.79
CA ASN A 48 7.30 3.90 -11.62
C ASN A 48 7.59 3.75 -10.13
N ILE A 49 8.00 2.56 -9.73
CA ILE A 49 8.41 2.22 -8.37
C ILE A 49 9.90 1.84 -8.42
N ASN A 50 10.71 2.47 -7.60
CA ASN A 50 12.08 2.06 -7.38
C ASN A 50 12.25 1.48 -5.97
N ILE A 51 12.85 0.31 -5.88
CA ILE A 51 13.29 -0.28 -4.62
C ILE A 51 14.75 -0.65 -4.77
N SER A 52 15.63 0.02 -4.06
CA SER A 52 17.07 -0.20 -4.18
C SER A 52 17.45 -1.69 -4.07
N ASN A 53 18.31 -2.16 -4.96
CA ASN A 53 18.83 -3.53 -4.94
C ASN A 53 19.66 -3.85 -3.69
N SER A 54 20.11 -2.83 -2.95
CA SER A 54 20.77 -3.01 -1.65
C SER A 54 19.81 -3.42 -0.52
N TRP A 55 18.52 -3.29 -0.73
CA TRP A 55 17.49 -3.66 0.23
C TRP A 55 17.15 -5.14 0.09
N ASN A 56 17.90 -5.99 0.79
CA ASN A 56 17.76 -7.45 0.67
C ASN A 56 16.59 -8.04 1.48
N GLY A 57 15.86 -7.22 2.23
CA GLY A 57 14.78 -7.68 3.12
C GLY A 57 13.62 -8.39 2.42
N TYR A 58 13.36 -8.10 1.13
CA TYR A 58 12.31 -8.78 0.37
C TYR A 58 12.56 -10.29 0.21
N ARG A 59 13.81 -10.73 0.30
CA ARG A 59 14.19 -12.15 0.25
C ARG A 59 13.84 -12.91 1.52
N ASN A 60 13.55 -12.20 2.61
CA ASN A 60 13.23 -12.76 3.92
C ASN A 60 11.70 -12.96 4.13
N GLY A 61 10.89 -12.76 3.08
CA GLY A 61 9.44 -12.94 3.14
C GLY A 61 8.70 -11.74 3.76
N PHE A 62 7.57 -12.03 4.39
CA PHE A 62 6.70 -11.04 5.01
C PHE A 62 7.21 -10.52 6.36
N GLY A 63 6.63 -9.43 6.85
CA GLY A 63 6.86 -8.96 8.21
C GLY A 63 8.23 -8.30 8.40
N ASN A 64 8.76 -7.65 7.38
CA ASN A 64 9.97 -6.84 7.46
C ASN A 64 9.78 -5.48 6.80
N TYR A 65 10.70 -4.56 7.09
CA TYR A 65 10.61 -3.17 6.60
C TYR A 65 10.58 -3.08 5.07
N THR A 66 11.39 -3.86 4.37
CA THR A 66 11.42 -3.83 2.90
C THR A 66 10.09 -4.25 2.29
N PHE A 67 9.45 -5.29 2.82
CA PHE A 67 8.15 -5.73 2.33
C PHE A 67 7.07 -4.67 2.58
N GLN A 68 7.04 -4.08 3.78
CA GLN A 68 6.14 -2.97 4.09
C GLN A 68 6.37 -1.78 3.15
N THR A 69 7.63 -1.42 2.87
CA THR A 69 7.97 -0.33 1.93
C THR A 69 7.48 -0.65 0.51
N ILE A 70 7.63 -1.88 0.04
CA ILE A 70 7.09 -2.28 -1.27
C ILE A 70 5.56 -2.04 -1.33
N LEU A 71 4.83 -2.40 -0.29
CA LEU A 71 3.38 -2.13 -0.21
C LEU A 71 3.09 -0.63 -0.20
N HIS A 72 3.87 0.17 0.53
CA HIS A 72 3.76 1.62 0.59
C HIS A 72 3.94 2.24 -0.81
N GLU A 73 4.98 1.85 -1.55
CA GLU A 73 5.23 2.34 -2.90
C GLU A 73 4.16 1.88 -3.91
N ILE A 74 3.59 0.69 -3.73
CA ILE A 74 2.43 0.25 -4.51
C ILE A 74 1.22 1.14 -4.20
N GLY A 75 1.00 1.52 -2.94
CA GLY A 75 -0.03 2.48 -2.54
C GLY A 75 0.09 3.79 -3.31
N HIS A 76 1.28 4.37 -3.38
CA HIS A 76 1.55 5.56 -4.18
C HIS A 76 1.29 5.34 -5.68
N ALA A 77 1.71 4.21 -6.22
CA ALA A 77 1.48 3.88 -7.62
C ALA A 77 -0.01 3.74 -7.97
N LEU A 78 -0.84 3.43 -6.99
CA LEU A 78 -2.29 3.36 -7.10
C LEU A 78 -3.00 4.68 -6.75
N GLY A 79 -2.26 5.73 -6.40
CA GLY A 79 -2.80 7.07 -6.17
C GLY A 79 -2.94 7.48 -4.70
N LEU A 80 -2.54 6.65 -3.74
CA LEU A 80 -2.55 7.04 -2.34
C LEU A 80 -1.43 8.06 -2.03
N GLY A 81 -1.75 9.08 -1.25
CA GLY A 81 -0.79 10.00 -0.64
C GLY A 81 -0.43 9.59 0.79
N HIS A 82 0.52 10.30 1.40
CA HIS A 82 0.78 10.20 2.83
C HIS A 82 -0.39 10.79 3.64
N GLN A 83 -0.49 10.43 4.93
CA GLN A 83 -1.52 10.98 5.83
C GLN A 83 -1.24 12.44 6.25
N GLY A 84 -0.05 12.97 5.97
CA GLY A 84 0.36 14.33 6.27
C GLY A 84 1.19 14.94 5.13
N PHE A 85 1.72 16.14 5.36
CA PHE A 85 2.53 16.86 4.37
C PHE A 85 4.02 16.47 4.38
N TYR A 86 4.39 15.39 5.07
CA TYR A 86 5.74 14.88 5.09
C TYR A 86 6.07 14.12 3.79
N ASN A 87 7.32 14.26 3.34
CA ASN A 87 7.87 13.53 2.20
C ASN A 87 9.39 13.40 2.36
N GLY A 88 9.92 12.19 2.20
CA GLY A 88 11.35 11.88 2.38
C GLY A 88 11.79 11.76 3.84
N SER A 89 11.24 12.56 4.75
CA SER A 89 11.45 12.47 6.20
C SER A 89 10.26 13.07 6.96
N GLY A 90 10.14 12.72 8.24
CA GLY A 90 9.11 13.26 9.11
C GLY A 90 9.27 12.73 10.53
N SER A 91 8.62 13.38 11.49
CA SER A 91 8.48 12.93 12.87
C SER A 91 7.05 13.09 13.34
N TYR A 92 6.53 12.13 14.09
CA TYR A 92 5.15 12.17 14.56
C TYR A 92 4.80 13.46 15.29
N LEU A 93 5.68 13.93 16.18
CA LEU A 93 5.42 15.11 17.01
C LEU A 93 5.30 16.42 16.22
N ASN A 94 5.96 16.53 15.06
CA ASN A 94 6.02 17.78 14.31
C ASN A 94 5.19 17.75 13.03
N ASP A 95 5.01 16.57 12.43
CA ASP A 95 4.51 16.45 11.06
C ASP A 95 3.19 15.69 10.96
N ALA A 96 2.76 14.96 12.04
CA ALA A 96 1.47 14.28 12.05
C ALA A 96 0.33 15.31 12.11
N ILE A 97 -0.62 15.17 11.19
CA ILE A 97 -1.86 15.98 11.17
C ILE A 97 -2.96 15.29 11.98
N TYR A 98 -2.96 13.96 11.99
CA TYR A 98 -3.96 13.16 12.66
C TYR A 98 -3.36 12.42 13.85
N THR A 99 -4.10 12.33 14.95
CA THR A 99 -3.65 11.64 16.18
C THR A 99 -3.43 10.14 15.98
N ASN A 100 -4.06 9.53 15.00
CA ASN A 100 -3.91 8.11 14.65
C ASN A 100 -2.91 7.85 13.51
N ASP A 101 -2.16 8.88 13.08
CA ASP A 101 -1.17 8.74 11.99
C ASP A 101 -0.04 7.83 12.43
N SER A 102 -0.12 6.57 12.03
CA SER A 102 0.90 5.55 12.27
C SER A 102 0.63 4.29 11.43
N TRP A 103 1.58 3.37 11.41
CA TRP A 103 1.44 2.07 10.77
C TRP A 103 0.29 1.22 11.34
N GLN A 104 -0.24 1.54 12.50
CA GLN A 104 -1.46 0.89 12.99
C GLN A 104 -2.69 1.22 12.13
N SER A 105 -2.74 2.43 11.58
CA SER A 105 -3.89 2.94 10.84
C SER A 105 -3.73 2.82 9.33
N SER A 106 -2.54 3.08 8.81
CA SER A 106 -2.28 3.13 7.36
C SER A 106 -0.86 2.75 7.03
N ILE A 107 -0.69 1.99 5.95
CA ILE A 107 0.63 1.70 5.39
C ILE A 107 1.29 2.95 4.80
N MET A 108 0.51 3.98 4.51
CA MET A 108 0.99 5.24 3.95
C MET A 108 1.57 6.19 5.00
N SER A 109 1.53 5.84 6.29
CA SER A 109 2.19 6.60 7.35
C SER A 109 3.70 6.36 7.36
N TYR A 110 4.47 7.40 7.72
CA TYR A 110 5.91 7.27 8.00
C TYR A 110 6.20 6.83 9.43
N PHE A 111 5.21 6.92 10.33
CA PHE A 111 5.40 6.76 11.76
C PHE A 111 5.05 5.34 12.20
N SER A 112 5.98 4.70 12.89
CA SER A 112 5.70 3.42 13.53
C SER A 112 4.69 3.59 14.68
N GLN A 113 4.10 2.49 15.13
CA GLN A 113 3.22 2.49 16.31
C GLN A 113 3.95 3.02 17.56
N SER A 114 5.26 2.83 17.64
CA SER A 114 6.07 3.28 18.78
C SER A 114 6.39 4.77 18.73
N GLU A 115 6.40 5.40 17.55
CA GLU A 115 6.63 6.84 17.39
C GLU A 115 5.36 7.64 17.65
N ASN A 116 4.19 7.03 17.44
CA ASN A 116 2.91 7.66 17.73
C ASN A 116 2.61 7.59 19.22
N THR A 117 2.83 8.71 19.92
CA THR A 117 2.61 8.82 21.36
C THR A 117 1.14 8.90 21.78
N SER A 118 0.22 9.00 20.82
CA SER A 118 -1.23 9.10 21.07
C SER A 118 -1.94 7.74 21.06
N ILE A 119 -1.24 6.67 20.68
CA ILE A 119 -1.78 5.31 20.66
C ILE A 119 -1.01 4.40 21.61
N ASN A 120 -1.63 3.30 21.99
CA ASN A 120 -0.98 2.24 22.78
C ASN A 120 -0.96 0.95 21.94
N ALA A 121 0.09 0.77 21.17
CA ALA A 121 0.24 -0.37 20.28
C ALA A 121 1.68 -0.88 20.26
N SER A 122 1.83 -2.19 20.07
CA SER A 122 3.14 -2.81 19.90
C SER A 122 3.67 -2.56 18.50
N PHE A 123 4.98 -2.39 18.38
CA PHE A 123 5.65 -2.27 17.09
C PHE A 123 5.45 -3.52 16.24
N ALA A 124 5.07 -3.32 14.99
CA ALA A 124 4.99 -4.38 13.98
C ALA A 124 5.15 -3.79 12.57
N TYR A 125 5.79 -4.54 11.69
CA TYR A 125 5.73 -4.23 10.25
C TYR A 125 4.42 -4.72 9.66
N LEU A 126 3.83 -3.92 8.78
CA LEU A 126 2.61 -4.28 8.07
C LEU A 126 2.92 -5.27 6.94
N SER A 127 2.04 -6.24 6.77
CA SER A 127 2.11 -7.24 5.70
C SER A 127 0.97 -7.11 4.69
N THR A 128 0.13 -6.09 4.85
CA THR A 128 -1.03 -5.80 4.00
C THR A 128 -1.40 -4.32 4.09
N PHE A 129 -2.22 -3.86 3.16
CA PHE A 129 -2.93 -2.58 3.30
C PHE A 129 -3.88 -2.64 4.49
N SER A 130 -4.06 -1.51 5.17
CA SER A 130 -5.05 -1.39 6.24
C SER A 130 -6.44 -1.10 5.70
N ALA A 131 -7.46 -1.18 6.55
CA ALA A 131 -8.83 -0.86 6.15
C ALA A 131 -8.96 0.57 5.60
N VAL A 132 -8.23 1.54 6.17
CA VAL A 132 -8.26 2.94 5.70
C VAL A 132 -7.66 3.06 4.31
N ASP A 133 -6.56 2.37 4.02
CA ASP A 133 -5.95 2.36 2.70
C ASP A 133 -6.89 1.77 1.65
N LEU A 134 -7.56 0.66 1.99
CA LEU A 134 -8.51 0.00 1.09
C LEU A 134 -9.75 0.85 0.82
N ILE A 135 -10.30 1.54 1.83
CA ILE A 135 -11.41 2.48 1.65
C ILE A 135 -10.99 3.63 0.73
N ALA A 136 -9.79 4.19 0.92
CA ALA A 136 -9.30 5.25 0.05
C ALA A 136 -9.09 4.79 -1.39
N LEU A 137 -8.59 3.57 -1.60
CA LEU A 137 -8.48 2.98 -2.94
C LEU A 137 -9.86 2.71 -3.55
N GLU A 138 -10.83 2.23 -2.76
CA GLU A 138 -12.20 2.05 -3.24
C GLU A 138 -12.81 3.38 -3.68
N ASP A 139 -12.64 4.46 -2.93
CA ASP A 139 -13.11 5.79 -3.30
C ASP A 139 -12.47 6.30 -4.60
N LEU A 140 -11.19 6.01 -4.82
CA LEU A 140 -10.47 6.38 -6.04
C LEU A 140 -10.95 5.60 -7.29
N TYR A 141 -11.27 4.32 -7.13
CA TYR A 141 -11.54 3.43 -8.24
C TYR A 141 -13.02 3.15 -8.49
N SER A 142 -13.90 3.35 -7.50
CA SER A 142 -15.35 3.14 -7.67
C SER A 142 -15.98 3.99 -8.78
N PRO A 143 -15.57 5.25 -9.04
CA PRO A 143 -16.07 6.01 -10.18
C PRO A 143 -15.73 5.39 -11.54
N GLN A 144 -14.76 4.48 -11.59
CA GLN A 144 -14.35 3.74 -12.78
C GLN A 144 -15.09 2.39 -12.92
N GLY A 145 -16.07 2.13 -12.06
CA GLY A 145 -16.85 0.89 -12.05
C GLY A 145 -16.19 -0.27 -11.30
N LEU A 146 -15.10 -0.01 -10.59
CA LEU A 146 -14.45 -0.98 -9.71
C LEU A 146 -15.03 -0.85 -8.31
N SER A 147 -15.31 -1.98 -7.67
CA SER A 147 -15.88 -2.00 -6.32
C SER A 147 -15.28 -3.13 -5.51
N SER A 148 -15.34 -2.98 -4.18
CA SER A 148 -14.96 -4.03 -3.26
C SER A 148 -15.56 -5.37 -3.63
N THR A 149 -14.74 -6.41 -3.56
CA THR A 149 -15.19 -7.79 -3.83
C THR A 149 -16.05 -8.31 -2.68
N ASN A 150 -16.70 -9.45 -2.91
CA ASN A 150 -17.45 -10.15 -1.87
C ASN A 150 -16.64 -10.49 -0.61
N ALA A 151 -15.29 -10.48 -0.71
CA ALA A 151 -14.42 -10.65 0.45
C ALA A 151 -14.60 -9.54 1.50
N VAL A 152 -15.04 -8.35 1.09
CA VAL A 152 -15.23 -7.19 1.99
C VAL A 152 -16.70 -6.84 2.18
N THR A 153 -17.54 -7.04 1.16
CA THR A 153 -18.94 -6.60 1.14
C THR A 153 -19.96 -7.73 1.33
N GLY A 154 -19.52 -9.00 1.22
CA GLY A 154 -20.39 -10.17 1.35
C GLY A 154 -20.59 -10.62 2.81
N ASP A 155 -21.50 -11.57 3.02
CA ASP A 155 -21.64 -12.32 4.28
C ASP A 155 -20.46 -13.31 4.40
N THR A 156 -19.31 -12.79 4.81
CA THR A 156 -18.02 -13.46 4.74
C THR A 156 -17.56 -13.93 6.10
N ILE A 157 -17.13 -15.19 6.21
CA ILE A 157 -16.49 -15.75 7.40
C ILE A 157 -14.99 -15.68 7.22
N TYR A 158 -14.31 -14.95 8.12
CA TYR A 158 -12.86 -14.82 8.15
C TYR A 158 -12.23 -15.80 9.14
N GLY A 159 -11.01 -16.23 8.83
CA GLY A 159 -10.23 -17.08 9.72
C GLY A 159 -10.56 -18.57 9.59
N PHE A 160 -10.71 -19.25 10.73
CA PHE A 160 -11.01 -20.68 10.74
C PHE A 160 -12.38 -20.96 10.14
N ASN A 161 -12.47 -21.89 9.19
CA ASN A 161 -13.68 -22.16 8.39
C ASN A 161 -14.08 -20.98 7.47
N THR A 162 -13.11 -20.25 6.94
CA THR A 162 -13.37 -19.16 6.01
C THR A 162 -14.25 -19.57 4.83
N SER A 163 -15.19 -18.71 4.47
CA SER A 163 -15.99 -18.85 3.24
C SER A 163 -15.27 -18.28 2.01
N ILE A 164 -14.10 -17.68 2.20
CA ILE A 164 -13.27 -17.15 1.11
C ILE A 164 -12.40 -18.27 0.57
N SER A 165 -12.57 -18.60 -0.71
CA SER A 165 -11.68 -19.52 -1.40
C SER A 165 -10.33 -18.86 -1.63
N SER A 166 -9.25 -19.50 -1.17
CA SER A 166 -7.89 -19.15 -1.59
C SER A 166 -7.73 -19.50 -3.08
N SER A 167 -7.77 -18.51 -3.93
CA SER A 167 -7.41 -18.67 -5.36
C SER A 167 -5.90 -18.75 -5.54
#